data_62f1a33fc58d7658a681f1b58a196440
#
_entry.id   62f1a33fc58d7658a681f1b58a196440
#
_cell.length_a   1.000
_cell.length_b   1.000
_cell.length_c   1.000
_cell.angle_alpha   90.00
_cell.angle_beta   90.00
_cell.angle_gamma   90.00
#
_symmetry.space_group_name_H-M   'P 1'
#
loop_
_entity.id
_entity.type
_entity.pdbx_description
1 polymer ?
#
loop_
_entity_poly.entity_id
_entity_poly.type
_entity_poly.pdbx_seq_one_letter_code
_entity_poly.pdbx_strand_id
1 'polypeptide(L)'
;MKRFYSRHIIPFIIVAIIVAATGCSTQKNTAKTRFWHGFKARYNTYYNGSLAYIDGSLEKENGNKDNFTEMLPLYTVSNKQSRELGKANFDRAIEKCQKTIKLHSIKRRPEWTKNRRKTEKDIEWLSRREYNPFLWRAWLLMGRSQFYKGAFDEAASTFAYMGRLYQTQPAIYAKSRAWLAKSYIEEGWLYDAEDVI
;
A
#
# COMPACT_ATOMS: atom_id res chain seq x y z
N MET A 1 -24.80 -16.77 -46.82
CA MET A 1 -24.94 -15.79 -45.72
C MET A 1 -23.86 -15.84 -44.63
N LYS A 2 -23.13 -16.93 -44.37
CA LYS A 2 -22.11 -17.01 -43.28
C LYS A 2 -20.79 -16.27 -43.55
N ARG A 3 -20.40 -15.95 -44.77
CA ARG A 3 -19.14 -15.24 -45.08
C ARG A 3 -19.19 -13.71 -44.91
N PHE A 4 -20.36 -13.11 -44.92
CA PHE A 4 -20.52 -11.66 -44.78
C PHE A 4 -20.36 -11.18 -43.32
N TYR A 5 -20.78 -11.99 -42.33
CA TYR A 5 -20.64 -11.68 -40.90
C TYR A 5 -19.19 -11.68 -40.43
N SER A 6 -18.38 -12.62 -40.93
CA SER A 6 -16.96 -12.72 -40.53
C SER A 6 -16.14 -11.50 -40.95
N ARG A 7 -16.44 -10.88 -42.09
CA ARG A 7 -15.67 -9.80 -42.69
C ARG A 7 -15.77 -8.49 -41.91
N HIS A 8 -16.85 -8.26 -41.15
CA HIS A 8 -17.04 -7.05 -40.34
C HIS A 8 -16.74 -7.27 -38.85
N ILE A 9 -16.84 -8.48 -38.36
CA ILE A 9 -16.54 -8.80 -36.96
C ILE A 9 -15.03 -8.74 -36.67
N ILE A 10 -14.19 -9.17 -37.59
CA ILE A 10 -12.72 -9.16 -37.44
C ILE A 10 -12.19 -7.73 -37.19
N PRO A 11 -12.52 -6.70 -37.99
CA PRO A 11 -12.03 -5.34 -37.71
C PRO A 11 -12.58 -4.77 -36.39
N PHE A 12 -13.81 -5.13 -35.99
CA PHE A 12 -14.35 -4.75 -34.67
C PHE A 12 -13.58 -5.37 -33.51
N ILE A 13 -13.22 -6.63 -33.62
CA ILE A 13 -12.39 -7.34 -32.62
C ILE A 13 -10.99 -6.72 -32.57
N ILE A 14 -10.39 -6.40 -33.71
CA ILE A 14 -9.07 -5.78 -33.77
C ILE A 14 -9.10 -4.37 -33.13
N VAL A 15 -10.12 -3.56 -33.41
CA VAL A 15 -10.30 -2.24 -32.79
C VAL A 15 -10.51 -2.40 -31.28
N ALA A 16 -11.32 -3.34 -30.82
CA ALA A 16 -11.53 -3.63 -29.41
C ALA A 16 -10.22 -4.06 -28.70
N ILE A 17 -9.39 -4.87 -29.34
CA ILE A 17 -8.07 -5.29 -28.84
C ILE A 17 -7.11 -4.10 -28.78
N ILE A 18 -7.06 -3.25 -29.81
CA ILE A 18 -6.22 -2.04 -29.83
C ILE A 18 -6.65 -1.06 -28.74
N VAL A 19 -7.95 -0.85 -28.53
CA VAL A 19 -8.47 0.00 -27.45
C VAL A 19 -8.17 -0.59 -26.06
N ALA A 20 -8.19 -1.93 -25.92
CA ALA A 20 -7.83 -2.60 -24.69
C ALA A 20 -6.31 -2.57 -24.42
N ALA A 21 -5.48 -2.59 -25.47
CA ALA A 21 -4.02 -2.54 -25.39
C ALA A 21 -3.48 -1.14 -25.04
N THR A 22 -4.27 -0.06 -25.16
CA THR A 22 -3.89 1.27 -24.64
C THR A 22 -3.92 1.25 -23.10
N GLY A 23 -2.99 0.52 -22.51
CA GLY A 23 -2.84 0.40 -21.07
C GLY A 23 -2.72 1.78 -20.40
N CYS A 24 -3.45 1.97 -19.32
CA CYS A 24 -3.33 3.18 -18.51
C CYS A 24 -1.90 3.29 -17.97
N SER A 25 -1.09 4.15 -18.59
CA SER A 25 0.29 4.38 -18.17
C SER A 25 0.31 5.16 -16.84
N THR A 26 1.11 4.71 -15.87
CA THR A 26 1.38 5.46 -14.63
C THR A 26 2.11 6.78 -14.87
N GLN A 27 2.64 6.98 -16.08
CA GLN A 27 3.26 8.23 -16.50
C GLN A 27 2.26 9.36 -16.76
N LYS A 28 0.97 9.03 -16.97
CA LYS A 28 -0.10 10.02 -17.15
C LYS A 28 -0.89 10.16 -15.85
N ASN A 29 -1.11 11.40 -15.40
CA ASN A 29 -1.92 11.68 -14.23
C ASN A 29 -3.24 12.34 -14.64
N THR A 30 -4.21 11.52 -15.04
CA THR A 30 -5.57 11.92 -15.38
C THR A 30 -6.57 11.30 -14.39
N ALA A 31 -7.79 11.81 -14.33
CA ALA A 31 -8.84 11.22 -13.49
C ALA A 31 -9.09 9.74 -13.82
N LYS A 32 -9.12 9.39 -15.13
CA LYS A 32 -9.27 8.02 -15.61
C LYS A 32 -8.12 7.13 -15.14
N THR A 33 -6.87 7.60 -15.26
CA THR A 33 -5.68 6.84 -14.84
C THR A 33 -5.71 6.59 -13.33
N ARG A 34 -6.00 7.61 -12.51
CA ARG A 34 -6.11 7.46 -11.05
C ARG A 34 -7.18 6.46 -10.65
N PHE A 35 -8.36 6.53 -11.30
CA PHE A 35 -9.44 5.57 -11.06
C PHE A 35 -9.00 4.14 -11.38
N TRP A 36 -8.49 3.89 -12.59
CA TRP A 36 -8.10 2.55 -13.02
C TRP A 36 -6.96 1.95 -12.21
N HIS A 37 -5.92 2.74 -11.92
CA HIS A 37 -4.82 2.26 -11.08
C HIS A 37 -5.28 2.03 -9.63
N GLY A 38 -6.15 2.88 -9.08
CA GLY A 38 -6.74 2.67 -7.77
C GLY A 38 -7.60 1.41 -7.72
N PHE A 39 -8.45 1.19 -8.72
CA PHE A 39 -9.30 0.01 -8.83
C PHE A 39 -8.47 -1.29 -8.97
N LYS A 40 -7.54 -1.34 -9.94
CA LYS A 40 -6.68 -2.52 -10.14
C LYS A 40 -5.80 -2.81 -8.94
N ALA A 41 -5.26 -1.79 -8.28
CA ALA A 41 -4.48 -1.95 -7.07
C ALA A 41 -5.29 -2.65 -5.97
N ARG A 42 -6.56 -2.24 -5.79
CA ARG A 42 -7.44 -2.76 -4.74
C ARG A 42 -7.82 -4.23 -4.95
N TYR A 43 -8.29 -4.57 -6.15
CA TYR A 43 -8.98 -5.84 -6.41
C TYR A 43 -8.09 -6.96 -6.96
N ASN A 44 -6.79 -6.76 -7.05
CA ASN A 44 -5.85 -7.76 -7.51
C ASN A 44 -4.74 -8.00 -6.47
N THR A 45 -3.62 -7.32 -6.65
CA THR A 45 -2.41 -7.62 -5.85
C THR A 45 -2.56 -7.26 -4.38
N TYR A 46 -3.20 -6.12 -4.06
CA TYR A 46 -3.45 -5.75 -2.67
C TYR A 46 -4.40 -6.73 -1.97
N TYR A 47 -5.49 -7.13 -2.61
CA TYR A 47 -6.44 -8.08 -2.03
C TYR A 47 -5.75 -9.39 -1.63
N ASN A 48 -4.95 -9.97 -2.52
CA ASN A 48 -4.17 -11.17 -2.22
C ASN A 48 -3.13 -10.94 -1.11
N GLY A 49 -2.54 -9.74 -1.04
CA GLY A 49 -1.66 -9.34 0.06
C GLY A 49 -2.40 -9.24 1.39
N SER A 50 -3.63 -8.72 1.39
CA SER A 50 -4.44 -8.62 2.61
C SER A 50 -4.89 -9.98 3.13
N LEU A 51 -5.22 -10.92 2.25
CA LEU A 51 -5.51 -12.30 2.65
C LEU A 51 -4.30 -12.95 3.31
N ALA A 52 -3.12 -12.86 2.67
CA ALA A 52 -1.90 -13.40 3.25
C ALA A 52 -1.56 -12.77 4.61
N TYR A 53 -1.79 -11.45 4.78
CA TYR A 53 -1.62 -10.79 6.07
C TYR A 53 -2.59 -11.35 7.13
N ILE A 54 -3.86 -11.58 6.78
CA ILE A 54 -4.87 -12.16 7.68
C ILE A 54 -4.46 -13.58 8.09
N ASP A 55 -4.07 -14.42 7.13
CA ASP A 55 -3.63 -15.80 7.37
C ASP A 55 -2.41 -15.82 8.32
N GLY A 56 -1.41 -14.94 8.07
CA GLY A 56 -0.25 -14.81 8.95
C GLY A 56 -0.60 -14.32 10.35
N SER A 57 -1.57 -13.40 10.47
CA SER A 57 -2.04 -12.92 11.77
C SER A 57 -2.78 -14.02 12.56
N LEU A 58 -3.64 -14.77 11.89
CA LEU A 58 -4.36 -15.90 12.51
C LEU A 58 -3.40 -17.00 12.95
N GLU A 59 -2.42 -17.35 12.13
CA GLU A 59 -1.38 -18.32 12.47
C GLU A 59 -0.62 -17.88 13.72
N LYS A 60 -0.24 -16.59 13.78
CA LYS A 60 0.46 -16.02 14.92
C LYS A 60 -0.39 -16.01 16.20
N GLU A 61 -1.63 -15.58 16.12
CA GLU A 61 -2.52 -15.52 17.27
C GLU A 61 -2.88 -16.92 17.80
N ASN A 62 -3.18 -17.86 16.90
CA ASN A 62 -3.54 -19.24 17.29
C ASN A 62 -2.35 -20.03 17.83
N GLY A 63 -1.14 -19.74 17.36
CA GLY A 63 0.09 -20.40 17.80
C GLY A 63 0.78 -19.73 18.97
N ASN A 64 0.36 -18.51 19.35
CA ASN A 64 0.95 -17.80 20.50
C ASN A 64 0.66 -18.53 21.81
N LYS A 65 1.70 -18.66 22.64
CA LYS A 65 1.60 -19.18 24.00
C LYS A 65 2.20 -18.16 24.95
N ASP A 66 1.34 -17.56 25.76
CA ASP A 66 1.76 -16.60 26.75
C ASP A 66 2.44 -17.29 27.95
N ASN A 67 3.54 -16.71 28.40
CA ASN A 67 4.20 -17.11 29.62
C ASN A 67 3.75 -16.20 30.78
N PHE A 68 2.78 -16.65 31.55
CA PHE A 68 2.23 -15.87 32.66
C PHE A 68 3.17 -15.75 33.88
N THR A 69 4.38 -16.32 33.80
CA THR A 69 5.41 -16.12 34.86
C THR A 69 6.28 -14.90 34.57
N GLU A 70 6.17 -14.28 33.39
CA GLU A 70 6.89 -13.11 32.97
C GLU A 70 5.93 -11.96 32.62
N MET A 71 6.47 -10.75 32.43
CA MET A 71 5.68 -9.63 31.93
C MET A 71 5.21 -9.94 30.50
N LEU A 72 3.91 -9.92 30.29
CA LEU A 72 3.34 -10.17 28.98
C LEU A 72 3.65 -9.03 28.02
N PRO A 73 4.15 -9.31 26.81
CA PRO A 73 4.38 -8.28 25.80
C PRO A 73 3.07 -7.73 25.26
N LEU A 74 3.07 -6.47 24.84
CA LEU A 74 1.89 -5.81 24.28
C LEU A 74 1.43 -6.43 22.95
N TYR A 75 2.38 -6.95 22.17
CA TYR A 75 2.11 -7.58 20.88
C TYR A 75 2.63 -9.01 20.86
N THR A 76 1.90 -9.90 20.22
CA THR A 76 2.30 -11.32 20.04
C THR A 76 3.65 -11.47 19.35
N VAL A 77 4.02 -10.52 18.46
CA VAL A 77 5.31 -10.54 17.77
C VAL A 77 6.49 -10.27 18.70
N SER A 78 6.27 -9.60 19.82
CA SER A 78 7.32 -9.31 20.81
C SER A 78 7.64 -10.56 21.67
N ASN A 79 6.73 -11.54 21.68
CA ASN A 79 7.01 -12.85 22.27
C ASN A 79 7.98 -13.63 21.36
N LYS A 80 9.17 -13.95 21.91
CA LYS A 80 10.23 -14.65 21.16
C LYS A 80 9.79 -15.97 20.54
N GLN A 81 8.93 -16.72 21.25
CA GLN A 81 8.42 -18.02 20.79
C GLN A 81 7.45 -17.87 19.61
N SER A 82 6.69 -16.77 19.57
CA SER A 82 5.68 -16.52 18.54
C SER A 82 6.21 -15.70 17.36
N ARG A 83 7.43 -15.19 17.44
CA ARG A 83 8.02 -14.32 16.41
C ARG A 83 8.09 -15.00 15.04
N GLU A 84 8.39 -16.30 15.00
CA GLU A 84 8.52 -17.07 13.76
C GLU A 84 7.18 -17.43 13.10
N LEU A 85 6.09 -17.42 13.88
CA LEU A 85 4.77 -17.78 13.38
C LEU A 85 4.27 -16.79 12.33
N GLY A 86 3.72 -17.31 11.25
CA GLY A 86 3.14 -16.52 10.17
C GLY A 86 4.15 -15.82 9.23
N LYS A 87 5.46 -15.98 9.43
CA LYS A 87 6.50 -15.29 8.63
C LYS A 87 6.31 -15.45 7.13
N ALA A 88 6.08 -16.67 6.65
CA ALA A 88 5.91 -16.93 5.22
C ALA A 88 4.70 -16.18 4.63
N ASN A 89 3.62 -16.08 5.41
CA ASN A 89 2.42 -15.36 5.01
C ASN A 89 2.65 -13.84 5.02
N PHE A 90 3.39 -13.30 6.01
CA PHE A 90 3.78 -11.90 6.00
C PHE A 90 4.73 -11.56 4.86
N ASP A 91 5.69 -12.42 4.52
CA ASP A 91 6.57 -12.23 3.36
C ASP A 91 5.77 -12.18 2.06
N ARG A 92 4.80 -13.07 1.90
CA ARG A 92 3.88 -13.05 0.75
C ARG A 92 3.05 -11.76 0.70
N ALA A 93 2.59 -11.27 1.85
CA ALA A 93 1.88 -9.99 1.94
C ALA A 93 2.77 -8.81 1.52
N ILE A 94 4.02 -8.77 1.99
CA ILE A 94 5.03 -7.75 1.63
C ILE A 94 5.28 -7.78 0.11
N GLU A 95 5.54 -8.95 -0.48
CA GLU A 95 5.74 -9.10 -1.93
C GLU A 95 4.56 -8.54 -2.74
N LYS A 96 3.33 -8.89 -2.34
CA LYS A 96 2.13 -8.40 -3.03
C LYS A 96 1.95 -6.89 -2.89
N CYS A 97 2.26 -6.32 -1.72
CA CYS A 97 2.24 -4.88 -1.51
C CYS A 97 3.31 -4.17 -2.35
N GLN A 98 4.54 -4.66 -2.38
CA GLN A 98 5.62 -4.13 -3.24
C GLN A 98 5.22 -4.15 -4.71
N LYS A 99 4.65 -5.25 -5.19
CA LYS A 99 4.12 -5.36 -6.56
C LYS A 99 3.01 -4.35 -6.82
N THR A 100 2.08 -4.17 -5.87
CA THR A 100 1.01 -3.17 -5.97
C THR A 100 1.57 -1.76 -6.11
N ILE A 101 2.54 -1.40 -5.26
CA ILE A 101 3.19 -0.09 -5.27
C ILE A 101 3.93 0.12 -6.59
N LYS A 102 4.73 -0.84 -7.02
CA LYS A 102 5.51 -0.78 -8.28
C LYS A 102 4.62 -0.56 -9.51
N LEU A 103 3.49 -1.27 -9.58
CA LEU A 103 2.62 -1.24 -10.76
C LEU A 103 1.64 -0.06 -10.79
N HIS A 104 1.29 0.51 -9.64
CA HIS A 104 0.16 1.42 -9.53
C HIS A 104 0.48 2.80 -8.94
N SER A 105 1.75 3.09 -8.60
CA SER A 105 2.18 4.41 -8.14
C SER A 105 2.08 5.44 -9.26
N ILE A 106 1.50 6.60 -8.97
CA ILE A 106 1.35 7.73 -9.89
C ILE A 106 2.04 8.94 -9.27
N LYS A 107 3.30 9.17 -9.63
CA LYS A 107 4.13 10.26 -9.09
C LYS A 107 4.13 11.53 -9.93
N ARG A 108 3.73 11.43 -11.21
CA ARG A 108 3.70 12.60 -12.11
C ARG A 108 2.63 13.57 -11.65
N ARG A 109 2.98 14.86 -11.59
CA ARG A 109 2.02 15.93 -11.31
C ARG A 109 0.97 15.99 -12.42
N PRO A 110 -0.32 16.24 -12.08
CA PRO A 110 -1.35 16.46 -13.09
C PRO A 110 -1.11 17.77 -13.83
N GLU A 111 -1.56 17.83 -15.07
CA GLU A 111 -1.55 19.04 -15.85
C GLU A 111 -2.57 20.05 -15.27
N TRP A 112 -2.15 21.32 -15.20
CA TRP A 112 -3.01 22.41 -14.71
C TRP A 112 -3.30 23.37 -15.85
N THR A 113 -4.56 23.75 -16.00
CA THR A 113 -4.97 24.74 -17.01
C THR A 113 -4.47 26.12 -16.61
N LYS A 114 -3.62 26.76 -17.41
CA LYS A 114 -2.92 28.02 -17.09
C LYS A 114 -3.87 29.16 -16.67
N ASN A 115 -5.07 29.20 -17.25
CA ASN A 115 -6.04 30.28 -17.03
C ASN A 115 -6.94 30.08 -15.79
N ARG A 116 -6.82 28.96 -15.08
CA ARG A 116 -7.61 28.68 -13.86
C ARG A 116 -6.84 29.11 -12.63
N ARG A 117 -7.42 30.02 -11.82
CA ARG A 117 -6.89 30.35 -10.48
C ARG A 117 -6.91 29.13 -9.57
N LYS A 118 -5.82 28.90 -8.84
CA LYS A 118 -5.70 27.80 -7.90
C LYS A 118 -6.35 28.18 -6.56
N THR A 119 -7.17 27.29 -6.04
CA THR A 119 -7.65 27.34 -4.66
C THR A 119 -6.63 26.69 -3.72
N GLU A 120 -6.76 26.87 -2.40
CA GLU A 120 -5.91 26.21 -1.42
C GLU A 120 -5.94 24.68 -1.56
N LYS A 121 -7.12 24.12 -1.81
CA LYS A 121 -7.29 22.67 -2.07
C LYS A 121 -6.58 22.22 -3.34
N ASP A 122 -6.55 23.06 -4.37
CA ASP A 122 -5.81 22.75 -5.59
C ASP A 122 -4.30 22.76 -5.33
N ILE A 123 -3.82 23.71 -4.52
CA ILE A 123 -2.41 23.81 -4.13
C ILE A 123 -1.99 22.60 -3.30
N GLU A 124 -2.76 22.23 -2.28
CA GLU A 124 -2.54 21.01 -1.49
C GLU A 124 -2.52 19.77 -2.38
N TRP A 125 -3.51 19.62 -3.27
CA TRP A 125 -3.58 18.48 -4.16
C TRP A 125 -2.39 18.42 -5.14
N LEU A 126 -1.96 19.56 -5.70
CA LEU A 126 -0.79 19.65 -6.59
C LEU A 126 0.55 19.44 -5.88
N SER A 127 0.61 19.62 -4.56
CA SER A 127 1.80 19.38 -3.74
C SER A 127 2.00 17.91 -3.36
N ARG A 128 1.03 17.06 -3.61
CA ARG A 128 1.12 15.62 -3.32
C ARG A 128 2.26 14.98 -4.09
N ARG A 129 2.86 13.96 -3.48
CA ARG A 129 3.93 13.15 -4.09
C ARG A 129 3.42 11.83 -4.66
N GLU A 130 2.20 11.42 -4.27
CA GLU A 130 1.49 10.25 -4.77
C GLU A 130 0.05 10.62 -5.07
N TYR A 131 -0.42 10.26 -6.25
CA TYR A 131 -1.75 10.63 -6.75
C TYR A 131 -2.71 9.45 -6.88
N ASN A 132 -2.23 8.21 -6.70
CA ASN A 132 -3.13 7.07 -6.61
C ASN A 132 -3.85 7.09 -5.25
N PRO A 133 -5.19 7.27 -5.23
CA PRO A 133 -5.94 7.47 -3.97
C PRO A 133 -5.96 6.22 -3.08
N PHE A 134 -5.65 5.06 -3.62
CA PHE A 134 -5.68 3.79 -2.89
C PHE A 134 -4.31 3.37 -2.32
N LEU A 135 -3.21 3.86 -2.89
CA LEU A 135 -1.89 3.25 -2.69
C LEU A 135 -1.34 3.37 -1.25
N TRP A 136 -1.80 4.35 -0.47
CA TRP A 136 -1.43 4.48 0.94
C TRP A 136 -1.80 3.22 1.76
N ARG A 137 -2.85 2.49 1.36
CA ARG A 137 -3.25 1.24 2.01
C ARG A 137 -2.23 0.12 1.77
N ALA A 138 -1.63 0.08 0.58
CA ALA A 138 -0.57 -0.88 0.28
C ALA A 138 0.71 -0.58 1.09
N TRP A 139 1.08 0.70 1.23
CA TRP A 139 2.18 1.10 2.11
C TRP A 139 1.93 0.73 3.57
N LEU A 140 0.74 1.03 4.07
CA LEU A 140 0.35 0.70 5.44
C LEU A 140 0.36 -0.81 5.68
N LEU A 141 -0.19 -1.60 4.76
CA LEU A 141 -0.23 -3.06 4.88
C LEU A 141 1.18 -3.66 4.84
N MET A 142 2.06 -3.14 3.96
CA MET A 142 3.46 -3.55 3.88
C MET A 142 4.18 -3.34 5.20
N GLY A 143 4.13 -2.12 5.75
CA GLY A 143 4.78 -1.82 7.03
C GLY A 143 4.21 -2.66 8.18
N ARG A 144 2.89 -2.87 8.22
CA ARG A 144 2.27 -3.76 9.22
C ARG A 144 2.73 -5.21 9.07
N SER A 145 2.86 -5.71 7.85
CA SER A 145 3.36 -7.06 7.60
C SER A 145 4.82 -7.21 8.05
N GLN A 146 5.66 -6.20 7.80
CA GLN A 146 7.04 -6.14 8.29
C GLN A 146 7.07 -6.12 9.83
N PHE A 147 6.23 -5.29 10.47
CA PHE A 147 6.12 -5.22 11.92
C PHE A 147 5.75 -6.58 12.53
N TYR A 148 4.67 -7.21 12.06
CA TYR A 148 4.21 -8.50 12.60
C TYR A 148 5.10 -9.69 12.19
N LYS A 149 5.94 -9.54 11.18
CA LYS A 149 7.04 -10.46 10.88
C LYS A 149 8.18 -10.34 11.91
N GLY A 150 8.26 -9.22 12.63
CA GLY A 150 9.36 -8.90 13.56
C GLY A 150 10.53 -8.16 12.90
N ALA A 151 10.35 -7.65 11.68
CA ALA A 151 11.32 -6.82 10.97
C ALA A 151 11.02 -5.32 11.26
N PHE A 152 11.30 -4.89 12.50
CA PHE A 152 10.90 -3.57 12.99
C PHE A 152 11.65 -2.44 12.30
N ASP A 153 12.94 -2.59 11.99
CA ASP A 153 13.74 -1.62 11.21
C ASP A 153 13.14 -1.37 9.83
N GLU A 154 12.76 -2.45 9.12
CA GLU A 154 12.14 -2.35 7.81
C GLU A 154 10.76 -1.68 7.92
N ALA A 155 9.99 -2.03 8.95
CA ALA A 155 8.70 -1.41 9.22
C ALA A 155 8.86 0.08 9.50
N ALA A 156 9.80 0.48 10.36
CA ALA A 156 10.10 1.87 10.68
C ALA A 156 10.48 2.66 9.40
N SER A 157 11.38 2.09 8.59
CA SER A 157 11.78 2.69 7.31
C SER A 157 10.60 2.87 6.35
N THR A 158 9.72 1.88 6.27
CA THR A 158 8.50 1.92 5.44
C THR A 158 7.53 3.01 5.93
N PHE A 159 7.28 3.10 7.23
CA PHE A 159 6.38 4.11 7.82
C PHE A 159 6.96 5.51 7.74
N ALA A 160 8.27 5.68 7.95
CA ALA A 160 8.95 6.96 7.76
C ALA A 160 8.85 7.44 6.30
N TYR A 161 9.04 6.54 5.34
CA TYR A 161 8.86 6.86 3.91
C TYR A 161 7.40 7.21 3.60
N MET A 162 6.44 6.43 4.12
CA MET A 162 5.01 6.71 3.97
C MET A 162 4.65 8.09 4.53
N GLY A 163 5.19 8.47 5.69
CA GLY A 163 5.01 9.80 6.28
C GLY A 163 5.48 10.92 5.35
N ARG A 164 6.69 10.79 4.78
CA ARG A 164 7.22 11.76 3.80
C ARG A 164 6.38 11.83 2.52
N LEU A 165 5.84 10.68 2.07
CA LEU A 165 5.06 10.61 0.84
C LEU A 165 3.67 11.26 0.99
N TYR A 166 3.06 11.13 2.17
CA TYR A 166 1.70 11.60 2.46
C TYR A 166 1.65 12.78 3.43
N GLN A 167 2.74 13.54 3.55
CA GLN A 167 2.86 14.67 4.48
C GLN A 167 1.71 15.68 4.35
N THR A 168 1.20 15.91 3.15
CA THR A 168 0.08 16.83 2.87
C THR A 168 -1.29 16.23 3.12
N GLN A 169 -1.38 15.00 3.63
CA GLN A 169 -2.63 14.30 3.91
C GLN A 169 -2.69 13.90 5.39
N PRO A 170 -3.18 14.77 6.30
CA PRO A 170 -3.03 14.63 7.75
C PRO A 170 -3.48 13.28 8.30
N ALA A 171 -4.63 12.76 7.84
CA ALA A 171 -5.15 11.47 8.32
C ALA A 171 -4.28 10.27 7.96
N ILE A 172 -3.59 10.31 6.81
CA ILE A 172 -2.67 9.25 6.38
C ILE A 172 -1.32 9.43 7.05
N TYR A 173 -0.86 10.68 7.16
CA TYR A 173 0.35 11.05 7.86
C TYR A 173 0.33 10.60 9.32
N ALA A 174 -0.76 10.90 10.05
CA ALA A 174 -0.92 10.48 11.44
C ALA A 174 -0.86 8.95 11.60
N LYS A 175 -1.46 8.18 10.67
CA LYS A 175 -1.35 6.71 10.68
C LYS A 175 0.09 6.23 10.52
N SER A 176 0.86 6.86 9.63
CA SER A 176 2.27 6.50 9.44
C SER A 176 3.10 6.80 10.67
N ARG A 177 2.88 7.95 11.32
CA ARG A 177 3.57 8.36 12.55
C ARG A 177 3.29 7.38 13.70
N ALA A 178 2.01 7.04 13.91
CA ALA A 178 1.62 6.11 14.96
C ALA A 178 2.27 4.71 14.79
N TRP A 179 2.37 4.20 13.57
CA TRP A 179 3.03 2.93 13.30
C TRP A 179 4.56 3.04 13.36
N LEU A 180 5.12 4.18 13.00
CA LEU A 180 6.55 4.45 13.14
C LEU A 180 6.95 4.45 14.62
N ALA A 181 6.20 5.16 15.47
CA ALA A 181 6.43 5.16 16.91
C ALA A 181 6.34 3.73 17.51
N LYS A 182 5.34 2.95 17.10
CA LYS A 182 5.23 1.53 17.51
C LYS A 182 6.47 0.71 17.12
N SER A 183 7.01 0.93 15.92
CA SER A 183 8.20 0.23 15.45
C SER A 183 9.43 0.61 16.28
N TYR A 184 9.58 1.89 16.62
CA TYR A 184 10.66 2.37 17.48
C TYR A 184 10.56 1.81 18.91
N ILE A 185 9.35 1.70 19.47
CA ILE A 185 9.13 1.09 20.79
C ILE A 185 9.62 -0.36 20.82
N GLU A 186 9.30 -1.13 19.79
CA GLU A 186 9.75 -2.53 19.69
C GLU A 186 11.27 -2.69 19.50
N GLU A 187 11.94 -1.68 18.94
CA GLU A 187 13.41 -1.58 18.85
C GLU A 187 14.05 -1.06 20.15
N GLY A 188 13.24 -0.57 21.10
CA GLY A 188 13.75 0.05 22.32
C GLY A 188 14.16 1.52 22.16
N TRP A 189 13.87 2.14 21.03
CA TRP A 189 14.19 3.54 20.73
C TRP A 189 13.11 4.48 21.24
N LEU A 190 13.00 4.57 22.58
CA LEU A 190 11.90 5.25 23.23
C LEU A 190 11.89 6.76 22.99
N TYR A 191 13.08 7.41 22.95
CA TYR A 191 13.20 8.82 22.64
C TYR A 191 12.74 9.15 21.21
N ASP A 192 13.17 8.34 20.25
CA ASP A 192 12.75 8.52 18.85
C ASP A 192 11.23 8.27 18.70
N ALA A 193 10.68 7.34 19.48
CA ALA A 193 9.24 7.09 19.50
C ALA A 193 8.45 8.28 20.04
N GLU A 194 8.95 8.95 21.08
CA GLU A 194 8.35 10.16 21.67
C GLU A 194 8.38 11.33 20.67
N ASP A 195 9.50 11.55 19.99
CA ASP A 195 9.64 12.61 18.97
C ASP A 195 8.71 12.42 17.76
N VAL A 196 8.25 11.21 17.54
CA VAL A 196 7.37 10.88 16.42
C VAL A 196 5.89 11.10 16.76
N ILE A 197 5.49 11.10 17.99
CA ILE A 197 4.08 11.28 18.40
C ILE A 197 3.69 12.76 18.40
#